data_3dc9ec71904a7166576b0501c23e3b77
#
_entry.id   3dc9ec71904a7166576b0501c23e3b77
#
_cell.length_a   1.000
_cell.length_b   1.000
_cell.length_c   1.000
_cell.angle_alpha   90.00
_cell.angle_beta   90.00
_cell.angle_gamma   90.00
#
_symmetry.space_group_name_H-M   'P 1'
#
loop_
_entity.id
_entity.type
_entity.pdbx_description
1 polymer ?
#
loop_
_entity_poly.entity_id
_entity_poly.type
_entity_poly.pdbx_seq_one_letter_code
_entity_poly.pdbx_strand_id
1 'polypeptide(L)'
;MRENPSDKSEMVNQILFGEIYEIMRADIKFSLVKLNHDGYEGWICNKQVTNIDEQEYINLKNEISSVTTDIIDIIDGYEKFPILMGSILPSLKSNHCFINNQAYEFSGNYTQGFSDIKMVTKNAYSFLNAPYLWGGRTVFGIDCSGFTQLIYRMNGVSIHRDAKDQIKNGRFIDNFSDAKAGDLAFFVNENGLVTHVGIMLSNSKIIHSSGKVRIDSIDENGIYDAKKSTYTHKFKTVSYTHLRAHETRG
;
A
#
# COMPACT_ATOMS: atom_id res chain seq x y z
N MET A 1 0.16 -9.19 10.01
CA MET A 1 -1.11 -9.94 10.09
C MET A 1 -0.89 -11.37 9.60
N ARG A 2 -1.60 -12.32 10.17
CA ARG A 2 -1.51 -13.75 9.84
C ARG A 2 -2.85 -14.27 9.35
N GLU A 3 -2.82 -15.30 8.52
CA GLU A 3 -4.04 -15.98 8.06
C GLU A 3 -4.78 -16.68 9.20
N ASN A 4 -4.04 -17.29 10.13
CA ASN A 4 -4.55 -17.99 11.31
C ASN A 4 -3.89 -17.46 12.59
N PRO A 5 -4.49 -17.65 13.80
CA PRO A 5 -3.99 -17.12 15.08
C PRO A 5 -2.71 -17.85 15.56
N SER A 6 -1.63 -17.74 14.80
CA SER A 6 -0.34 -18.40 15.08
C SER A 6 0.83 -17.63 14.45
N ASP A 7 1.94 -17.51 15.17
CA ASP A 7 3.20 -16.94 14.64
C ASP A 7 3.77 -17.74 13.46
N LYS A 8 3.42 -19.02 13.35
CA LYS A 8 3.84 -19.91 12.27
C LYS A 8 2.92 -19.89 11.04
N SER A 9 1.77 -19.21 11.14
CA SER A 9 0.83 -19.07 10.01
C SER A 9 1.41 -18.14 8.95
N GLU A 10 0.91 -18.26 7.74
CA GLU A 10 1.24 -17.39 6.62
C GLU A 10 1.05 -15.92 6.98
N MET A 11 2.02 -15.10 6.63
CA MET A 11 1.88 -13.66 6.68
C MET A 11 1.09 -13.18 5.46
N VAL A 12 -0.08 -12.59 5.69
CA VAL A 12 -0.97 -12.14 4.62
C VAL A 12 -0.96 -10.63 4.43
N ASN A 13 -0.55 -9.87 5.46
CA ASN A 13 -0.46 -8.42 5.42
C ASN A 13 0.44 -7.89 6.56
N GLN A 14 0.82 -6.62 6.48
CA GLN A 14 1.47 -5.87 7.56
C GLN A 14 0.63 -4.65 7.92
N ILE A 15 0.57 -4.32 9.21
CA ILE A 15 -0.01 -3.09 9.73
C ILE A 15 1.13 -2.13 10.01
N LEU A 16 1.07 -0.94 9.45
CA LEU A 16 2.04 0.12 9.71
C LEU A 16 1.58 0.96 10.90
N PHE A 17 2.51 1.72 11.50
CA PHE A 17 2.21 2.64 12.58
C PHE A 17 1.06 3.58 12.21
N GLY A 18 0.15 3.81 13.16
CA GLY A 18 -1.00 4.71 13.02
C GLY A 18 -2.17 4.17 12.19
N GLU A 19 -2.07 2.97 11.60
CA GLU A 19 -3.22 2.33 10.95
C GLU A 19 -4.22 1.85 12.00
N ILE A 20 -5.48 2.26 11.84
CA ILE A 20 -6.57 1.89 12.74
C ILE A 20 -7.35 0.67 12.22
N TYR A 21 -7.89 -0.11 13.16
CA TYR A 21 -8.65 -1.32 12.86
C TYR A 21 -9.69 -1.61 13.96
N GLU A 22 -10.67 -2.41 13.62
CA GLU A 22 -11.65 -2.96 14.56
C GLU A 22 -11.26 -4.37 14.98
N ILE A 23 -11.41 -4.69 16.27
CA ILE A 23 -11.23 -6.06 16.78
C ILE A 23 -12.55 -6.80 16.59
N MET A 24 -12.56 -7.74 15.63
CA MET A 24 -13.73 -8.55 15.31
C MET A 24 -13.89 -9.73 16.27
N ARG A 25 -12.77 -10.28 16.73
CA ARG A 25 -12.71 -11.37 17.69
C ARG A 25 -11.39 -11.31 18.46
N ALA A 26 -11.44 -11.48 19.78
CA ALA A 26 -10.26 -11.55 20.62
C ALA A 26 -10.11 -12.97 21.17
N ASP A 27 -8.94 -13.61 20.94
CA ASP A 27 -8.50 -14.85 21.57
C ASP A 27 -7.38 -14.53 22.58
N ILE A 28 -6.89 -15.54 23.30
CA ILE A 28 -5.90 -15.34 24.39
C ILE A 28 -4.59 -14.67 23.90
N LYS A 29 -4.11 -15.03 22.71
CA LYS A 29 -2.82 -14.56 22.18
C LYS A 29 -2.94 -13.72 20.91
N PHE A 30 -4.02 -13.84 20.18
CA PHE A 30 -4.25 -13.21 18.89
C PHE A 30 -5.63 -12.59 18.85
N SER A 31 -5.79 -11.52 18.08
CA SER A 31 -7.07 -10.92 17.73
C SER A 31 -7.26 -10.93 16.21
N LEU A 32 -8.46 -11.32 15.77
CA LEU A 32 -8.91 -11.09 14.41
C LEU A 32 -9.30 -9.62 14.27
N VAL A 33 -8.65 -8.91 13.37
CA VAL A 33 -8.88 -7.48 13.16
C VAL A 33 -9.31 -7.21 11.72
N LYS A 34 -10.04 -6.10 11.55
CA LYS A 34 -10.46 -5.57 10.26
C LYS A 34 -9.89 -4.17 10.09
N LEU A 35 -9.03 -3.97 9.10
CA LEU A 35 -8.41 -2.68 8.81
C LEU A 35 -9.47 -1.68 8.31
N ASN A 36 -9.41 -0.46 8.81
CA ASN A 36 -10.39 0.57 8.43
C ASN A 36 -10.26 1.03 6.97
N HIS A 37 -9.04 1.09 6.44
CA HIS A 37 -8.78 1.72 5.14
C HIS A 37 -9.16 0.87 3.93
N ASP A 38 -9.17 -0.46 4.05
CA ASP A 38 -9.45 -1.40 2.95
C ASP A 38 -10.36 -2.56 3.33
N GLY A 39 -10.71 -2.68 4.63
CA GLY A 39 -11.52 -3.76 5.16
C GLY A 39 -10.82 -5.12 5.23
N TYR A 40 -9.48 -5.17 5.04
CA TYR A 40 -8.73 -6.41 5.08
C TYR A 40 -8.75 -7.04 6.47
N GLU A 41 -9.04 -8.35 6.54
CA GLU A 41 -9.14 -9.08 7.79
C GLU A 41 -7.94 -10.02 7.97
N GLY A 42 -7.51 -10.18 9.22
CA GLY A 42 -6.42 -11.09 9.56
C GLY A 42 -6.07 -11.04 11.06
N TRP A 43 -5.27 -12.00 11.49
CA TRP A 43 -4.91 -12.18 12.89
C TRP A 43 -3.64 -11.40 13.23
N ILE A 44 -3.65 -10.69 14.37
CA ILE A 44 -2.49 -10.01 14.94
C ILE A 44 -2.22 -10.51 16.36
N CYS A 45 -0.95 -10.48 16.76
CA CYS A 45 -0.56 -10.81 18.14
C CYS A 45 -1.04 -9.70 19.10
N ASN A 46 -1.72 -10.07 20.20
CA ASN A 46 -2.25 -9.13 21.17
C ASN A 46 -1.18 -8.24 21.84
N LYS A 47 0.09 -8.66 21.83
CA LYS A 47 1.22 -7.84 22.30
C LYS A 47 1.55 -6.64 21.39
N GLN A 48 1.00 -6.60 20.20
CA GLN A 48 1.21 -5.53 19.20
C GLN A 48 -0.01 -4.61 19.09
N VAL A 49 -1.04 -4.82 19.94
CA VAL A 49 -2.27 -4.03 19.93
C VAL A 49 -2.13 -2.84 20.87
N THR A 50 -2.44 -1.66 20.39
CA THR A 50 -2.69 -0.48 21.21
C THR A 50 -4.18 -0.14 21.11
N ASN A 51 -4.90 -0.22 22.22
CA ASN A 51 -6.31 0.13 22.26
C ASN A 51 -6.47 1.66 22.31
N ILE A 52 -7.42 2.17 21.56
CA ILE A 52 -7.89 3.56 21.63
C ILE A 52 -9.39 3.54 21.97
N ASP A 53 -9.90 4.65 22.50
CA ASP A 53 -11.33 4.74 22.76
C ASP A 53 -12.15 4.96 21.49
N GLU A 54 -13.48 4.79 21.60
CA GLU A 54 -14.40 4.89 20.46
C GLU A 54 -14.38 6.29 19.84
N GLN A 55 -14.28 7.34 20.65
CA GLN A 55 -14.27 8.72 20.14
C GLN A 55 -13.00 9.01 19.36
N GLU A 56 -11.84 8.56 19.83
CA GLU A 56 -10.57 8.68 19.12
C GLU A 56 -10.62 7.88 17.81
N TYR A 57 -11.14 6.64 17.84
CA TYR A 57 -11.33 5.85 16.62
C TYR A 57 -12.20 6.56 15.57
N ILE A 58 -13.35 7.13 15.97
CA ILE A 58 -14.23 7.87 15.07
C ILE A 58 -13.54 9.10 14.49
N ASN A 59 -12.78 9.84 15.31
CA ASN A 59 -12.05 11.02 14.87
C ASN A 59 -10.99 10.64 13.81
N LEU A 60 -10.17 9.62 14.08
CA LEU A 60 -9.13 9.14 13.17
C LEU A 60 -9.69 8.56 11.87
N LYS A 61 -10.85 7.89 11.94
CA LYS A 61 -11.55 7.35 10.76
C LYS A 61 -11.98 8.44 9.79
N ASN A 62 -12.34 9.62 10.29
CA ASN A 62 -12.84 10.75 9.51
C ASN A 62 -11.74 11.76 9.16
N GLU A 63 -10.54 11.60 9.68
CA GLU A 63 -9.41 12.50 9.44
C GLU A 63 -8.79 12.23 8.07
N ILE A 64 -8.34 13.31 7.39
CA ILE A 64 -7.45 13.19 6.24
C ILE A 64 -6.08 12.77 6.75
N SER A 65 -5.70 11.53 6.47
CA SER A 65 -4.47 10.95 7.01
C SER A 65 -3.22 11.70 6.52
N SER A 66 -2.32 11.99 7.45
CA SER A 66 -0.93 12.37 7.16
C SER A 66 -0.09 11.12 7.06
N VAL A 67 0.61 10.91 5.95
CA VAL A 67 1.34 9.67 5.62
C VAL A 67 2.82 9.97 5.42
N THR A 68 3.71 9.27 6.13
CA THR A 68 5.16 9.48 6.05
C THR A 68 5.71 9.09 4.68
N THR A 69 6.71 9.85 4.20
CA THR A 69 7.33 9.66 2.89
C THR A 69 8.81 9.32 2.92
N ASP A 70 9.44 9.40 4.07
CA ASP A 70 10.82 8.98 4.26
C ASP A 70 10.89 7.47 4.53
N ILE A 71 11.96 6.82 4.10
CA ILE A 71 12.14 5.36 4.20
C ILE A 71 12.02 4.89 5.64
N ILE A 72 12.66 5.62 6.57
CA ILE A 72 12.60 5.42 8.01
C ILE A 72 12.55 6.78 8.66
N ASP A 73 11.61 6.96 9.58
CA ASP A 73 11.52 8.10 10.47
C ASP A 73 11.61 7.65 11.93
N ILE A 74 11.85 8.60 12.80
CA ILE A 74 11.84 8.38 14.26
C ILE A 74 10.68 9.16 14.87
N ILE A 75 9.88 8.46 15.66
CA ILE A 75 8.90 9.07 16.56
C ILE A 75 9.49 9.13 17.96
N ASP A 76 9.40 10.30 18.58
CA ASP A 76 9.94 10.59 19.91
C ASP A 76 8.81 11.01 20.85
N GLY A 77 8.58 10.23 21.90
CA GLY A 77 7.55 10.47 22.91
C GLY A 77 7.96 9.85 24.24
N TYR A 78 7.03 9.16 24.92
CA TYR A 78 7.36 8.36 26.10
C TYR A 78 8.40 7.28 25.76
N GLU A 79 8.29 6.69 24.57
CA GLU A 79 9.29 5.80 23.98
C GLU A 79 9.69 6.35 22.61
N LYS A 80 10.94 6.11 22.22
CA LYS A 80 11.48 6.45 20.93
C LYS A 80 11.60 5.21 20.07
N PHE A 81 10.97 5.22 18.88
CA PHE A 81 11.00 4.07 17.98
C PHE A 81 10.92 4.48 16.50
N PRO A 82 11.46 3.64 15.61
CA PRO A 82 11.38 3.88 14.17
C PRO A 82 9.99 3.57 13.62
N ILE A 83 9.55 4.39 12.68
CA ILE A 83 8.41 4.13 11.80
C ILE A 83 8.87 4.11 10.35
N LEU A 84 8.07 3.51 9.48
CA LEU A 84 8.45 3.28 8.09
C LEU A 84 7.60 4.12 7.13
N MET A 85 8.14 4.34 5.94
CA MET A 85 7.41 4.95 4.82
C MET A 85 6.01 4.35 4.68
N GLY A 86 5.01 5.21 4.57
CA GLY A 86 3.60 4.83 4.49
C GLY A 86 2.89 4.70 5.85
N SER A 87 3.59 4.93 6.96
CA SER A 87 2.97 5.05 8.30
C SER A 87 2.04 6.25 8.36
N ILE A 88 0.96 6.15 9.13
CA ILE A 88 0.07 7.28 9.42
C ILE A 88 0.57 8.00 10.66
N LEU A 89 0.42 9.32 10.66
CA LEU A 89 0.66 10.19 11.81
C LEU A 89 -0.70 10.63 12.36
N PRO A 90 -1.26 9.92 13.37
CA PRO A 90 -2.60 10.19 13.87
C PRO A 90 -2.72 11.59 14.46
N SER A 91 -3.79 12.32 14.11
CA SER A 91 -4.08 13.66 14.65
C SER A 91 -2.89 14.61 14.58
N LEU A 92 -2.10 14.58 13.50
CA LEU A 92 -0.90 15.38 13.35
C LEU A 92 -1.21 16.87 13.44
N LYS A 93 -0.58 17.55 14.40
CA LYS A 93 -0.68 19.01 14.61
C LYS A 93 0.73 19.55 14.85
N SER A 94 1.14 20.51 14.03
CA SER A 94 2.53 20.99 14.02
C SER A 94 3.48 19.79 13.83
N ASN A 95 4.37 19.52 14.77
CA ASN A 95 5.31 18.42 14.70
C ASN A 95 4.97 17.27 15.67
N HIS A 96 3.69 17.12 16.06
CA HIS A 96 3.28 16.09 16.99
C HIS A 96 2.08 15.32 16.48
N CYS A 97 2.15 14.00 16.50
CA CYS A 97 0.99 13.13 16.38
C CYS A 97 0.54 12.64 17.76
N PHE A 98 -0.71 12.24 17.88
CA PHE A 98 -1.32 11.92 19.16
C PHE A 98 -2.00 10.54 19.11
N ILE A 99 -1.73 9.73 20.14
CA ILE A 99 -2.40 8.44 20.38
C ILE A 99 -2.72 8.35 21.88
N ASN A 100 -3.96 8.10 22.25
CA ASN A 100 -4.41 8.06 23.66
C ASN A 100 -4.00 9.32 24.44
N ASN A 101 -4.12 10.49 23.84
CA ASN A 101 -3.66 11.78 24.41
C ASN A 101 -2.14 11.87 24.68
N GLN A 102 -1.36 10.91 24.26
CA GLN A 102 0.11 11.00 24.32
C GLN A 102 0.63 11.66 23.05
N ALA A 103 1.48 12.66 23.22
CA ALA A 103 2.14 13.36 22.12
C ALA A 103 3.43 12.62 21.72
N TYR A 104 3.65 12.49 20.42
CA TYR A 104 4.85 11.95 19.81
C TYR A 104 5.40 12.96 18.83
N GLU A 105 6.61 13.43 19.04
CA GLU A 105 7.27 14.35 18.13
C GLU A 105 7.66 13.64 16.82
N PHE A 106 7.43 14.31 15.71
CA PHE A 106 7.78 13.87 14.35
C PHE A 106 8.39 15.02 13.56
N SER A 107 9.54 14.81 12.96
CA SER A 107 10.28 15.82 12.19
C SER A 107 10.56 15.44 10.74
N GLY A 108 10.08 14.28 10.29
CA GLY A 108 10.27 13.80 8.92
C GLY A 108 9.32 14.44 7.90
N ASN A 109 9.36 13.93 6.68
CA ASN A 109 8.49 14.35 5.58
C ASN A 109 7.20 13.52 5.54
N TYR A 110 6.09 14.18 5.18
CA TYR A 110 4.79 13.51 5.00
C TYR A 110 3.98 14.14 3.87
N THR A 111 2.98 13.42 3.41
CA THR A 111 1.93 13.91 2.52
C THR A 111 0.59 13.87 3.24
N GLN A 112 -0.34 14.75 2.85
CA GLN A 112 -1.69 14.76 3.38
C GLN A 112 -2.69 14.98 2.25
N GLY A 113 -3.73 14.14 2.23
CA GLY A 113 -4.75 14.23 1.20
C GLY A 113 -4.25 13.80 -0.17
N PHE A 114 -4.91 14.31 -1.19
CA PHE A 114 -4.69 13.94 -2.58
C PHE A 114 -3.45 14.63 -3.18
N SER A 115 -2.60 13.86 -3.85
CA SER A 115 -1.38 14.36 -4.51
C SER A 115 -1.43 14.15 -6.03
N ASP A 116 -0.65 14.95 -6.77
CA ASP A 116 -0.47 14.83 -8.23
C ASP A 116 0.02 13.42 -8.61
N ILE A 117 -0.42 12.93 -9.77
CA ILE A 117 0.00 11.65 -10.36
C ILE A 117 1.53 11.50 -10.46
N LYS A 118 2.25 12.60 -10.64
CA LYS A 118 3.72 12.61 -10.64
C LYS A 118 4.33 12.12 -9.33
N MET A 119 3.62 12.29 -8.22
CA MET A 119 4.06 11.79 -6.92
C MET A 119 3.92 10.28 -6.82
N VAL A 120 2.95 9.67 -7.52
CA VAL A 120 2.81 8.20 -7.59
C VAL A 120 4.09 7.57 -8.13
N THR A 121 4.57 8.05 -9.28
CA THR A 121 5.81 7.52 -9.87
C THR A 121 7.02 7.83 -9.01
N LYS A 122 7.15 9.05 -8.47
CA LYS A 122 8.25 9.43 -7.56
C LYS A 122 8.29 8.50 -6.34
N ASN A 123 7.15 8.29 -5.68
CA ASN A 123 7.06 7.40 -4.52
C ASN A 123 7.35 5.94 -4.90
N ALA A 124 6.92 5.49 -6.09
CA ALA A 124 7.23 4.15 -6.58
C ALA A 124 8.74 3.92 -6.76
N TYR A 125 9.47 4.91 -7.28
CA TYR A 125 10.94 4.83 -7.42
C TYR A 125 11.67 4.69 -6.07
N SER A 126 11.13 5.21 -4.97
CA SER A 126 11.73 5.07 -3.63
C SER A 126 11.82 3.62 -3.17
N PHE A 127 11.00 2.72 -3.74
CA PHE A 127 11.02 1.28 -3.45
C PHE A 127 11.93 0.48 -4.39
N LEU A 128 12.57 1.10 -5.37
CA LEU A 128 13.37 0.37 -6.36
C LEU A 128 14.44 -0.48 -5.66
N ASN A 129 14.50 -1.77 -6.04
CA ASN A 129 15.31 -2.84 -5.43
C ASN A 129 14.87 -3.32 -4.04
N ALA A 130 13.79 -2.83 -3.44
CA ALA A 130 13.21 -3.44 -2.25
C ALA A 130 12.92 -4.93 -2.52
N PRO A 131 13.29 -5.86 -1.61
CA PRO A 131 13.09 -7.29 -1.84
C PRO A 131 11.61 -7.66 -1.87
N TYR A 132 11.28 -8.69 -2.64
CA TYR A 132 9.94 -9.27 -2.61
C TYR A 132 9.71 -10.03 -1.30
N LEU A 133 8.58 -9.77 -0.66
CA LEU A 133 8.12 -10.52 0.51
C LEU A 133 6.61 -10.69 0.43
N TRP A 134 6.14 -11.92 0.39
CA TRP A 134 4.71 -12.22 0.40
C TRP A 134 4.03 -11.64 1.65
N GLY A 135 2.92 -10.92 1.46
CA GLY A 135 2.24 -10.20 2.54
C GLY A 135 2.94 -8.92 3.02
N GLY A 136 4.12 -8.60 2.46
CA GLY A 136 4.92 -7.43 2.85
C GLY A 136 4.35 -6.11 2.35
N ARG A 137 4.56 -5.04 3.15
CA ARG A 137 4.16 -3.65 2.84
C ARG A 137 5.22 -2.62 3.24
N THR A 138 6.49 -3.00 3.24
CA THR A 138 7.59 -2.09 3.63
C THR A 138 8.73 -2.15 2.62
N VAL A 139 9.62 -1.16 2.65
CA VAL A 139 10.84 -1.15 1.83
C VAL A 139 11.79 -2.32 2.13
N PHE A 140 11.65 -2.97 3.29
CA PHE A 140 12.41 -4.15 3.69
C PHE A 140 11.83 -5.46 3.17
N GLY A 141 10.64 -5.41 2.59
CA GLY A 141 9.96 -6.53 1.95
C GLY A 141 8.54 -6.15 1.55
N ILE A 142 8.23 -6.30 0.26
CA ILE A 142 6.94 -5.87 -0.28
C ILE A 142 6.49 -6.79 -1.41
N ASP A 143 5.20 -7.20 -1.41
CA ASP A 143 4.62 -7.91 -2.55
C ASP A 143 4.04 -6.95 -3.61
N CYS A 144 3.54 -7.50 -4.71
CA CYS A 144 3.07 -6.70 -5.84
C CYS A 144 1.89 -5.78 -5.49
N SER A 145 0.89 -6.30 -4.80
CA SER A 145 -0.32 -5.54 -4.44
C SER A 145 -0.10 -4.66 -3.21
N GLY A 146 0.74 -5.08 -2.26
CA GLY A 146 1.18 -4.23 -1.15
C GLY A 146 1.96 -3.00 -1.63
N PHE A 147 2.80 -3.18 -2.66
CA PHE A 147 3.53 -2.09 -3.31
C PHE A 147 2.57 -1.08 -3.93
N THR A 148 1.66 -1.51 -4.79
CA THR A 148 0.69 -0.61 -5.41
C THR A 148 -0.21 0.06 -4.38
N GLN A 149 -0.72 -0.70 -3.40
CA GLN A 149 -1.57 -0.16 -2.33
C GLN A 149 -0.87 0.95 -1.55
N LEU A 150 0.37 0.72 -1.13
CA LEU A 150 1.12 1.68 -0.32
C LEU A 150 1.41 2.97 -1.10
N ILE A 151 1.85 2.84 -2.37
CA ILE A 151 2.11 3.99 -3.23
C ILE A 151 0.84 4.82 -3.44
N TYR A 152 -0.30 4.19 -3.72
CA TYR A 152 -1.56 4.90 -3.90
C TYR A 152 -2.02 5.60 -2.62
N ARG A 153 -1.85 4.95 -1.46
CA ARG A 153 -2.19 5.52 -0.16
C ARG A 153 -1.36 6.76 0.17
N MET A 154 -0.05 6.74 -0.10
CA MET A 154 0.83 7.92 0.05
C MET A 154 0.39 9.09 -0.85
N ASN A 155 -0.46 8.83 -1.83
CA ASN A 155 -1.05 9.82 -2.73
C ASN A 155 -2.55 10.09 -2.44
N GLY A 156 -3.02 9.68 -1.25
CA GLY A 156 -4.38 9.96 -0.79
C GLY A 156 -5.47 9.07 -1.39
N VAL A 157 -5.10 7.95 -2.03
CA VAL A 157 -6.05 7.02 -2.64
C VAL A 157 -6.00 5.66 -1.97
N SER A 158 -7.13 5.20 -1.45
CA SER A 158 -7.27 3.85 -0.90
C SER A 158 -7.69 2.87 -1.99
N ILE A 159 -6.96 1.76 -2.09
CA ILE A 159 -7.29 0.60 -2.93
C ILE A 159 -7.20 -0.67 -2.09
N HIS A 160 -7.79 -1.76 -2.56
CA HIS A 160 -7.78 -3.04 -1.85
C HIS A 160 -6.36 -3.60 -1.67
N ARG A 161 -6.20 -4.53 -0.71
CA ARG A 161 -4.90 -5.17 -0.43
C ARG A 161 -4.47 -6.13 -1.53
N ASP A 162 -5.37 -6.99 -2.01
CA ASP A 162 -5.05 -8.06 -2.95
C ASP A 162 -5.23 -7.62 -4.42
N ALA A 163 -4.35 -8.05 -5.31
CA ALA A 163 -4.40 -7.71 -6.74
C ALA A 163 -5.74 -8.10 -7.40
N LYS A 164 -6.33 -9.24 -7.00
CA LYS A 164 -7.64 -9.70 -7.47
C LYS A 164 -8.80 -8.76 -7.11
N ASP A 165 -8.63 -7.96 -6.06
CA ASP A 165 -9.61 -6.99 -5.60
C ASP A 165 -9.25 -5.57 -6.07
N GLN A 166 -7.96 -5.25 -6.21
CA GLN A 166 -7.50 -3.98 -6.79
C GLN A 166 -8.02 -3.75 -8.21
N ILE A 167 -8.14 -4.80 -9.01
CA ILE A 167 -8.70 -4.71 -10.37
C ILE A 167 -10.14 -4.16 -10.39
N LYS A 168 -10.86 -4.24 -9.27
CA LYS A 168 -12.22 -3.69 -9.11
C LYS A 168 -12.21 -2.19 -8.81
N ASN A 169 -11.05 -1.63 -8.43
CA ASN A 169 -10.87 -0.20 -8.18
C ASN A 169 -10.52 0.52 -9.50
N GLY A 170 -11.28 1.54 -9.86
CA GLY A 170 -10.98 2.33 -11.05
C GLY A 170 -11.75 1.93 -12.30
N ARG A 171 -11.36 2.51 -13.42
CA ARG A 171 -11.97 2.27 -14.74
C ARG A 171 -10.95 1.67 -15.67
N PHE A 172 -11.37 0.68 -16.45
CA PHE A 172 -10.51 0.09 -17.48
C PHE A 172 -10.29 1.07 -18.62
N ILE A 173 -9.11 0.98 -19.23
CA ILE A 173 -8.82 1.66 -20.50
C ILE A 173 -9.08 0.70 -21.65
N ASP A 174 -9.64 1.24 -22.75
CA ASP A 174 -10.03 0.41 -23.91
C ASP A 174 -8.81 -0.04 -24.72
N ASN A 175 -7.84 0.84 -24.91
CA ASN A 175 -6.64 0.55 -25.69
C ASN A 175 -5.40 0.61 -24.78
N PHE A 176 -4.54 -0.39 -24.88
CA PHE A 176 -3.27 -0.42 -24.14
C PHE A 176 -2.39 0.82 -24.40
N SER A 177 -2.40 1.34 -25.63
CA SER A 177 -1.67 2.55 -26.03
C SER A 177 -2.05 3.80 -25.22
N ASP A 178 -3.25 3.83 -24.62
CA ASP A 178 -3.77 4.94 -23.83
C ASP A 178 -3.31 4.89 -22.37
N ALA A 179 -2.58 3.83 -21.98
CA ALA A 179 -2.00 3.68 -20.66
C ALA A 179 -1.01 4.80 -20.36
N LYS A 180 -1.11 5.39 -19.19
CA LYS A 180 -0.27 6.51 -18.74
C LYS A 180 0.47 6.15 -17.46
N ALA A 181 1.48 6.95 -17.16
CA ALA A 181 2.15 6.87 -15.86
C ALA A 181 1.15 6.95 -14.70
N GLY A 182 1.32 6.07 -13.72
CA GLY A 182 0.46 5.96 -12.56
C GLY A 182 -0.76 5.03 -12.72
N ASP A 183 -1.07 4.52 -13.92
CA ASP A 183 -2.11 3.51 -14.07
C ASP A 183 -1.67 2.15 -13.51
N LEU A 184 -2.64 1.30 -13.14
CA LEU A 184 -2.40 -0.06 -12.68
C LEU A 184 -2.56 -1.06 -13.82
N ALA A 185 -1.52 -1.83 -14.11
CA ALA A 185 -1.58 -2.97 -15.02
C ALA A 185 -1.74 -4.28 -14.25
N PHE A 186 -2.68 -5.12 -14.69
CA PHE A 186 -3.03 -6.39 -14.06
C PHE A 186 -2.68 -7.58 -14.96
N PHE A 187 -2.25 -8.65 -14.32
CA PHE A 187 -1.77 -9.87 -14.99
C PHE A 187 -2.44 -11.10 -14.42
N VAL A 188 -2.59 -12.11 -15.27
CA VAL A 188 -3.30 -13.34 -14.93
C VAL A 188 -2.40 -14.56 -15.07
N ASN A 189 -2.76 -15.59 -14.30
CA ASN A 189 -2.23 -16.94 -14.50
C ASN A 189 -2.92 -17.66 -15.67
N GLU A 190 -2.56 -18.92 -15.91
CA GLU A 190 -3.13 -19.77 -16.98
C GLU A 190 -4.65 -19.97 -16.83
N ASN A 191 -5.17 -19.91 -15.61
CA ASN A 191 -6.59 -20.03 -15.32
C ASN A 191 -7.37 -18.71 -15.47
N GLY A 192 -6.71 -17.61 -15.87
CA GLY A 192 -7.33 -16.30 -16.03
C GLY A 192 -7.55 -15.55 -14.69
N LEU A 193 -7.04 -16.07 -13.58
CA LEU A 193 -7.12 -15.42 -12.27
C LEU A 193 -6.06 -14.32 -12.16
N VAL A 194 -6.44 -13.15 -11.65
CA VAL A 194 -5.51 -12.04 -11.40
C VAL A 194 -4.56 -12.43 -10.25
N THR A 195 -3.27 -12.46 -10.55
CA THR A 195 -2.22 -12.87 -9.62
C THR A 195 -1.10 -11.85 -9.46
N HIS A 196 -1.08 -10.82 -10.31
CA HIS A 196 -0.03 -9.80 -10.25
C HIS A 196 -0.54 -8.44 -10.70
N VAL A 197 0.13 -7.38 -10.20
CA VAL A 197 -0.17 -5.98 -10.48
C VAL A 197 1.11 -5.16 -10.43
N GLY A 198 1.15 -4.07 -11.21
CA GLY A 198 2.22 -3.08 -11.17
C GLY A 198 1.72 -1.70 -11.61
N ILE A 199 2.58 -0.69 -11.47
CA ILE A 199 2.31 0.70 -11.80
C ILE A 199 2.96 1.03 -13.15
N MET A 200 2.18 1.52 -14.09
CA MET A 200 2.70 1.99 -15.37
C MET A 200 3.58 3.24 -15.17
N LEU A 201 4.76 3.24 -15.76
CA LEU A 201 5.64 4.44 -15.85
C LEU A 201 5.45 5.14 -17.21
N SER A 202 5.05 4.40 -18.21
CA SER A 202 4.64 4.85 -19.55
C SER A 202 3.84 3.71 -20.20
N ASN A 203 3.42 3.88 -21.46
CA ASN A 203 2.80 2.82 -22.23
C ASN A 203 3.73 1.64 -22.60
N SER A 204 5.00 1.67 -22.21
CA SER A 204 6.00 0.62 -22.53
C SER A 204 6.87 0.22 -21.34
N LYS A 205 6.66 0.83 -20.17
CA LYS A 205 7.43 0.57 -18.95
C LYS A 205 6.52 0.44 -17.74
N ILE A 206 6.84 -0.55 -16.90
CA ILE A 206 6.13 -0.85 -15.66
C ILE A 206 7.12 -0.95 -14.50
N ILE A 207 6.74 -0.46 -13.31
CA ILE A 207 7.42 -0.75 -12.05
C ILE A 207 6.54 -1.69 -11.22
N HIS A 208 7.10 -2.79 -10.78
CA HIS A 208 6.36 -3.81 -10.04
C HIS A 208 7.27 -4.60 -9.09
N SER A 209 6.68 -5.32 -8.13
CA SER A 209 7.43 -6.19 -7.22
C SER A 209 7.37 -7.64 -7.68
N SER A 210 8.50 -8.16 -8.22
CA SER A 210 8.67 -9.54 -8.65
C SER A 210 10.12 -9.96 -8.41
N GLY A 211 10.35 -10.77 -7.37
CA GLY A 211 11.66 -11.03 -6.79
C GLY A 211 12.23 -9.83 -6.03
N LYS A 212 12.04 -8.64 -6.56
CA LYS A 212 12.29 -7.32 -5.97
C LYS A 212 11.45 -6.28 -6.71
N VAL A 213 11.36 -5.07 -6.19
CA VAL A 213 10.80 -3.95 -6.96
C VAL A 213 11.74 -3.62 -8.10
N ARG A 214 11.24 -3.68 -9.32
CA ARG A 214 12.03 -3.56 -10.56
C ARG A 214 11.22 -2.87 -11.67
N ILE A 215 11.93 -2.40 -12.68
CA ILE A 215 11.35 -1.82 -13.89
C ILE A 215 11.60 -2.77 -15.05
N ASP A 216 10.53 -3.12 -15.75
CA ASP A 216 10.59 -3.95 -16.94
C ASP A 216 9.85 -3.31 -18.11
N SER A 217 10.05 -3.86 -19.30
CA SER A 217 9.24 -3.52 -20.46
C SER A 217 7.89 -4.23 -20.39
N ILE A 218 6.86 -3.58 -20.93
CA ILE A 218 5.50 -4.12 -21.01
C ILE A 218 4.90 -3.82 -22.36
N ASP A 219 4.11 -4.75 -22.87
CA ASP A 219 3.23 -4.59 -24.02
C ASP A 219 1.92 -5.38 -23.82
N GLU A 220 1.10 -5.52 -24.86
CA GLU A 220 -0.18 -6.24 -24.86
C GLU A 220 -0.05 -7.75 -24.55
N ASN A 221 1.14 -8.34 -24.67
CA ASN A 221 1.39 -9.73 -24.31
C ASN A 221 1.72 -9.87 -22.82
N GLY A 222 2.31 -8.84 -22.21
CA GLY A 222 2.66 -8.86 -20.79
C GLY A 222 3.97 -8.19 -20.44
N ILE A 223 4.54 -8.56 -19.29
CA ILE A 223 5.84 -8.07 -18.81
C ILE A 223 6.96 -8.89 -19.46
N TYR A 224 7.83 -8.22 -20.21
CA TYR A 224 8.99 -8.81 -20.84
C TYR A 224 10.24 -8.66 -19.98
N ASP A 225 10.83 -9.79 -19.54
CA ASP A 225 12.11 -9.83 -18.86
C ASP A 225 13.25 -9.92 -19.91
N ALA A 226 13.91 -8.80 -20.14
CA ALA A 226 15.00 -8.72 -21.14
C ALA A 226 16.20 -9.63 -20.82
N LYS A 227 16.43 -9.96 -19.53
CA LYS A 227 17.54 -10.85 -19.13
C LYS A 227 17.22 -12.31 -19.46
N LYS A 228 15.97 -12.69 -19.39
CA LYS A 228 15.49 -14.05 -19.69
C LYS A 228 14.99 -14.20 -21.13
N SER A 229 14.87 -13.08 -21.85
CA SER A 229 14.29 -13.01 -23.20
C SER A 229 12.92 -13.67 -23.31
N THR A 230 12.06 -13.47 -22.30
CA THR A 230 10.73 -14.09 -22.23
C THR A 230 9.71 -13.21 -21.52
N TYR A 231 8.44 -13.42 -21.84
CA TYR A 231 7.33 -12.87 -21.07
C TYR A 231 7.16 -13.63 -19.74
N THR A 232 7.06 -12.89 -18.64
CA THR A 232 6.97 -13.47 -17.29
C THR A 232 5.56 -13.39 -16.69
N HIS A 233 4.75 -12.43 -17.13
CA HIS A 233 3.41 -12.19 -16.62
C HIS A 233 2.49 -11.87 -17.79
N LYS A 234 1.43 -12.68 -17.98
CA LYS A 234 0.46 -12.51 -19.05
C LYS A 234 -0.45 -11.32 -18.78
N PHE A 235 -0.52 -10.39 -19.72
CA PHE A 235 -1.34 -9.18 -19.60
C PHE A 235 -2.84 -9.52 -19.52
N LYS A 236 -3.56 -8.75 -18.70
CA LYS A 236 -5.02 -8.80 -18.57
C LYS A 236 -5.67 -7.49 -19.00
N THR A 237 -5.31 -6.41 -18.32
CA THR A 237 -5.89 -5.08 -18.55
C THR A 237 -5.10 -4.01 -17.82
N VAL A 238 -5.36 -2.75 -18.17
CA VAL A 238 -4.93 -1.58 -17.40
C VAL A 238 -6.17 -0.86 -16.88
N SER A 239 -6.10 -0.38 -15.65
CA SER A 239 -7.10 0.51 -15.10
C SER A 239 -6.47 1.82 -14.61
N TYR A 240 -7.19 2.92 -14.81
CA TYR A 240 -6.87 4.18 -14.14
C TYR A 240 -7.74 4.35 -12.91
N THR A 241 -7.15 4.82 -11.83
CA THR A 241 -7.87 5.17 -10.60
C THR A 241 -8.33 6.63 -10.65
N HIS A 242 -9.04 7.07 -9.62
CA HIS A 242 -9.56 8.45 -9.49
C HIS A 242 -8.48 9.55 -9.58
N LEU A 243 -7.20 9.21 -9.58
CA LEU A 243 -6.09 10.16 -9.77
C LEU A 243 -6.21 10.94 -11.09
N ARG A 244 -6.71 10.32 -12.17
CA ARG A 244 -6.96 11.03 -13.44
C ARG A 244 -8.22 11.90 -13.44
N ALA A 245 -9.21 11.61 -12.61
CA ALA A 245 -10.48 12.33 -12.62
C ALA A 245 -10.33 13.79 -12.12
N HIS A 246 -9.24 14.12 -11.45
CA HIS A 246 -8.94 15.47 -10.98
C HIS A 246 -8.14 16.30 -12.00
N GLU A 247 -7.41 15.68 -12.94
CA GLU A 247 -6.69 16.41 -14.01
C GLU A 247 -7.62 17.09 -15.03
N THR A 248 -8.87 16.62 -15.16
CA THR A 248 -9.85 17.14 -16.15
C THR A 248 -10.72 18.28 -15.63
N ARG A 249 -10.51 18.75 -14.39
CA ARG A 249 -11.27 19.86 -13.76
C ARG A 249 -10.44 21.12 -13.50
N GLY A 250 -9.26 21.22 -14.11
CA GLY A 250 -8.41 22.42 -14.08
C GLY A 250 -8.59 23.30 -15.30
#